data_f5f0252e83cb3ad7656676e3d0d90c8e
#
_entry.id   f5f0252e83cb3ad7656676e3d0d90c8e
#
_cell.length_a   1.000
_cell.length_b   1.000
_cell.length_c   1.000
_cell.angle_alpha   90.00
_cell.angle_beta   90.00
_cell.angle_gamma   90.00
#
_symmetry.space_group_name_H-M   'P 1'
#
loop_
_entity.id
_entity.type
_entity.pdbx_description
1 polymer ?
#
loop_
_entity_poly.entity_id
_entity_poly.type
_entity_poly.pdbx_seq_one_letter_code
_entity_poly.pdbx_strand_id
1 'polypeptide(L)'
;MGMRSTTQSFQFNVPFEQLFQAASSAVQAVEKATLTRADMAGRVVTFDTPMGMMSWGENIIVGFIPGEGNTVVEITCATKGLPNLMQDGRNRAMIGRYITALSNLAGVPAVEVARS
;
A
#
# COMPACT_ATOMS: atom_id res chain seq x y z
N MET A 1 -7.57 -9.88 21.27
CA MET A 1 -7.28 -10.25 19.88
C MET A 1 -7.26 -9.04 19.00
N GLY A 2 -6.16 -8.81 18.35
CA GLY A 2 -6.03 -7.64 17.49
C GLY A 2 -6.66 -7.81 16.13
N MET A 3 -6.64 -6.75 15.36
CA MET A 3 -7.07 -6.80 13.97
C MET A 3 -6.08 -7.61 13.16
N ARG A 4 -6.58 -8.28 12.13
CA ARG A 4 -5.70 -8.95 11.19
C ARG A 4 -5.09 -7.93 10.24
N SER A 5 -3.78 -8.00 10.06
CA SER A 5 -3.08 -7.12 9.13
C SER A 5 -2.11 -7.93 8.29
N THR A 6 -1.81 -7.39 7.13
CA THR A 6 -0.88 -7.99 6.17
C THR A 6 0.11 -6.92 5.77
N THR A 7 1.40 -7.22 5.86
CA THR A 7 2.45 -6.30 5.47
C THR A 7 3.35 -6.94 4.42
N GLN A 8 3.64 -6.19 3.36
CA GLN A 8 4.58 -6.62 2.33
C GLN A 8 5.51 -5.45 2.00
N SER A 9 6.71 -5.77 1.57
CA SER A 9 7.71 -4.77 1.22
C SER A 9 8.16 -4.96 -0.22
N PHE A 10 8.35 -3.84 -0.93
CA PHE A 10 8.75 -3.85 -2.33
C PHE A 10 9.83 -2.81 -2.56
N GLN A 11 10.79 -3.12 -3.41
CA GLN A 11 11.83 -2.18 -3.79
C GLN A 11 11.56 -1.65 -5.20
N PHE A 12 11.72 -0.35 -5.34
CA PHE A 12 11.59 0.35 -6.62
C PHE A 12 12.89 1.09 -6.88
N ASN A 13 13.44 0.96 -8.08
CA ASN A 13 14.70 1.60 -8.43
C ASN A 13 14.47 3.01 -8.96
N VAL A 14 13.85 3.84 -8.12
CA VAL A 14 13.64 5.26 -8.38
C VAL A 14 13.79 6.02 -7.08
N PRO A 15 14.14 7.32 -7.13
CA PRO A 15 14.24 8.12 -5.92
C PRO A 15 12.90 8.28 -5.22
N PHE A 16 12.96 8.52 -3.92
CA PHE A 16 11.76 8.65 -3.09
C PHE A 16 10.79 9.72 -3.62
N GLU A 17 11.29 10.90 -3.98
CA GLU A 17 10.40 11.98 -4.39
C GLU A 17 9.58 11.61 -5.62
N GLN A 18 10.21 10.93 -6.57
CA GLN A 18 9.52 10.50 -7.77
C GLN A 18 8.46 9.45 -7.44
N LEU A 19 8.81 8.49 -6.60
CA LEU A 19 7.89 7.42 -6.22
C LEU A 19 6.73 7.97 -5.40
N PHE A 20 7.02 8.91 -4.50
CA PHE A 20 5.98 9.47 -3.63
C PHE A 20 4.89 10.16 -4.44
N GLN A 21 5.27 10.89 -5.50
CA GLN A 21 4.28 11.56 -6.34
C GLN A 21 3.36 10.56 -7.03
N ALA A 22 3.90 9.44 -7.46
CA ALA A 22 3.10 8.40 -8.08
C ALA A 22 2.19 7.68 -7.06
N ALA A 23 2.63 7.64 -5.80
CA ALA A 23 1.94 6.85 -4.77
C ALA A 23 0.53 7.36 -4.49
N SER A 24 0.32 8.69 -4.47
CA SER A 24 -1.01 9.24 -4.25
C SER A 24 -1.93 8.93 -5.42
N SER A 25 -1.42 9.01 -6.64
CA SER A 25 -2.20 8.72 -7.83
C SER A 25 -2.56 7.24 -7.93
N ALA A 26 -1.67 6.37 -7.44
CA ALA A 26 -1.91 4.92 -7.48
C ALA A 26 -3.12 4.50 -6.65
N VAL A 27 -3.53 5.30 -5.67
CA VAL A 27 -4.71 5.01 -4.85
C VAL A 27 -5.96 4.87 -5.73
N GLN A 28 -6.00 5.61 -6.83
CA GLN A 28 -7.17 5.57 -7.72
C GLN A 28 -7.35 4.22 -8.41
N ALA A 29 -6.33 3.38 -8.43
CA ALA A 29 -6.44 2.05 -9.00
C ALA A 29 -7.15 1.07 -8.07
N VAL A 30 -7.32 1.43 -6.81
CA VAL A 30 -8.03 0.60 -5.84
C VAL A 30 -9.47 1.08 -5.78
N GLU A 31 -10.40 0.19 -6.09
CA GLU A 31 -11.80 0.56 -6.24
C GLU A 31 -12.35 1.17 -4.95
N LYS A 32 -12.96 2.35 -5.08
CA LYS A 32 -13.62 3.07 -3.97
C LYS A 32 -12.67 3.47 -2.84
N ALA A 33 -11.36 3.42 -3.08
CA ALA A 33 -10.40 3.85 -2.05
C ALA A 33 -10.43 5.37 -1.90
N THR A 34 -10.20 5.82 -0.69
CA THR A 34 -10.14 7.24 -0.36
C THR A 34 -8.79 7.56 0.24
N LEU A 35 -8.08 8.47 -0.41
CA LEU A 35 -6.80 8.95 0.12
C LEU A 35 -7.06 9.74 1.40
N THR A 36 -6.43 9.34 2.51
CA THR A 36 -6.64 9.99 3.79
C THR A 36 -5.44 10.83 4.22
N ARG A 37 -4.24 10.53 3.70
CA ARG A 37 -3.06 11.28 4.06
C ARG A 37 -1.98 11.08 3.01
N ALA A 38 -1.28 12.16 2.68
CA ALA A 38 -0.08 12.10 1.87
C ALA A 38 0.92 13.06 2.49
N ASP A 39 1.90 12.53 3.20
CA ASP A 39 2.84 13.32 3.99
C ASP A 39 4.26 13.01 3.53
N MET A 40 4.82 13.90 2.71
CA MET A 40 6.16 13.68 2.19
C MET A 40 7.22 13.74 3.28
N ALA A 41 7.08 14.68 4.22
CA ALA A 41 8.04 14.81 5.31
C ALA A 41 8.04 13.58 6.21
N GLY A 42 6.85 13.01 6.45
CA GLY A 42 6.70 11.81 7.25
C GLY A 42 6.89 10.54 6.44
N ARG A 43 7.05 10.64 5.12
CA ARG A 43 7.27 9.50 4.21
C ARG A 43 6.16 8.47 4.32
N VAL A 44 4.91 8.94 4.27
CA VAL A 44 3.77 8.05 4.41
C VAL A 44 2.61 8.51 3.54
N VAL A 45 1.92 7.53 2.98
CA VAL A 45 0.64 7.72 2.31
C VAL A 45 -0.33 6.74 2.95
N THR A 46 -1.52 7.21 3.29
CA THR A 46 -2.55 6.33 3.83
C THR A 46 -3.83 6.47 3.03
N PHE A 47 -4.54 5.38 2.90
CA PHE A 47 -5.85 5.39 2.27
C PHE A 47 -6.73 4.30 2.86
N ASP A 48 -8.03 4.45 2.68
CA ASP A 48 -9.03 3.55 3.22
C ASP A 48 -9.86 2.98 2.10
N THR A 49 -10.36 1.76 2.31
CA THR A 49 -11.40 1.19 1.49
C THR A 49 -12.67 1.09 2.32
N PRO A 50 -13.85 1.24 1.69
CA PRO A 50 -15.09 1.23 2.45
C PRO A 50 -15.52 -0.17 2.84
N MET A 51 -16.42 -0.24 3.81
CA MET A 51 -17.09 -1.49 4.15
C MET A 51 -17.90 -1.97 2.94
N GLY A 52 -17.75 -3.23 2.62
CA GLY A 52 -18.50 -3.85 1.53
C GLY A 52 -19.22 -5.09 2.02
N MET A 53 -19.74 -5.84 1.06
CA MET A 53 -20.53 -7.03 1.39
C MET A 53 -19.72 -8.09 2.12
N MET A 54 -18.43 -8.22 1.79
CA MET A 54 -17.56 -9.26 2.32
C MET A 54 -16.49 -8.73 3.26
N SER A 55 -16.54 -7.44 3.60
CA SER A 55 -15.44 -6.82 4.33
C SER A 55 -15.94 -5.61 5.12
N TRP A 56 -15.34 -5.39 6.28
CA TRP A 56 -15.58 -4.20 7.09
C TRP A 56 -14.82 -2.98 6.59
N GLY A 57 -14.07 -3.15 5.50
CA GLY A 57 -13.19 -2.13 5.00
C GLY A 57 -11.78 -2.30 5.53
N GLU A 58 -10.84 -1.62 4.89
CA GLU A 58 -9.42 -1.72 5.24
C GLU A 58 -8.81 -0.35 5.40
N ASN A 59 -7.78 -0.30 6.24
CA ASN A 59 -6.94 0.88 6.42
C ASN A 59 -5.56 0.53 5.90
N ILE A 60 -5.05 1.28 4.93
CA ILE A 60 -3.78 0.96 4.28
C ILE A 60 -2.77 2.05 4.60
N ILE A 61 -1.58 1.62 5.04
CA ILE A 61 -0.48 2.51 5.36
C ILE A 61 0.68 2.15 4.46
N VAL A 62 1.16 3.13 3.69
CA VAL A 62 2.29 2.96 2.77
C VAL A 62 3.43 3.79 3.30
N GLY A 63 4.45 3.14 3.83
CA GLY A 63 5.65 3.81 4.34
C GLY A 63 6.78 3.70 3.34
N PHE A 64 7.63 4.72 3.28
CA PHE A 64 8.72 4.78 2.31
C PHE A 64 10.06 4.83 3.05
N ILE A 65 11.00 4.02 2.60
CA ILE A 65 12.37 3.97 3.15
C ILE A 65 13.32 4.33 2.01
N PRO A 66 13.76 5.58 1.92
CA PRO A 66 14.66 5.99 0.83
C PRO A 66 16.04 5.36 0.95
N GLY A 67 16.61 4.99 -0.18
CA GLY A 67 17.98 4.54 -0.28
C GLY A 67 18.71 5.35 -1.36
N GLU A 68 19.87 4.87 -1.78
CA GLU A 68 20.63 5.54 -2.82
C GLU A 68 20.09 5.12 -4.19
N GLY A 69 19.30 6.00 -4.80
CA GLY A 69 18.73 5.73 -6.12
C GLY A 69 17.58 4.75 -6.12
N ASN A 70 17.15 4.30 -4.95
CA ASN A 70 16.02 3.38 -4.85
C ASN A 70 15.21 3.71 -3.61
N THR A 71 14.05 3.07 -3.50
CA THR A 71 13.15 3.27 -2.37
C THR A 71 12.47 1.95 -2.06
N VAL A 72 12.42 1.60 -0.79
CA VAL A 72 11.64 0.45 -0.34
C VAL A 72 10.29 0.97 0.16
N VAL A 73 9.23 0.35 -0.31
CA VAL A 73 7.87 0.66 0.11
C VAL A 73 7.39 -0.47 1.01
N GLU A 74 6.99 -0.12 2.22
CA GLU A 74 6.41 -1.08 3.15
C GLU A 74 4.93 -0.76 3.27
N ILE A 75 4.09 -1.68 2.79
CA ILE A 75 2.66 -1.46 2.75
C ILE A 75 1.96 -2.41 3.72
N THR A 76 1.14 -1.84 4.59
CA THR A 76 0.37 -2.59 5.58
C THR A 76 -1.10 -2.35 5.34
N CYS A 77 -1.83 -3.45 5.20
CA CYS A 77 -3.28 -3.44 5.06
C CYS A 77 -3.88 -4.04 6.32
N ALA A 78 -4.64 -3.24 7.06
CA ALA A 78 -5.28 -3.68 8.29
C ALA A 78 -6.80 -3.65 8.14
N THR A 79 -7.45 -4.71 8.59
CA THR A 79 -8.90 -4.82 8.55
C THR A 79 -9.51 -3.93 9.63
N LYS A 80 -10.53 -3.16 9.25
CA LYS A 80 -11.36 -2.44 10.22
C LYS A 80 -12.44 -3.41 10.68
N GLY A 81 -12.67 -3.54 11.96
CA GLY A 81 -13.68 -4.44 12.48
C GLY A 81 -13.22 -5.90 12.48
N LEU A 82 -14.18 -6.82 12.37
CA LEU A 82 -13.88 -8.24 12.52
C LEU A 82 -13.33 -8.83 11.22
N PRO A 83 -12.14 -9.48 11.26
CA PRO A 83 -11.61 -10.14 10.08
C PRO A 83 -12.37 -11.42 9.76
N ASN A 84 -12.41 -11.80 8.49
CA ASN A 84 -12.98 -13.06 8.07
C ASN A 84 -11.86 -14.03 7.66
N LEU A 85 -12.24 -15.26 7.30
CA LEU A 85 -11.27 -16.30 6.98
C LEU A 85 -10.47 -15.98 5.70
N MET A 86 -11.04 -15.15 4.83
CA MET A 86 -10.40 -14.79 3.55
C MET A 86 -9.64 -13.48 3.62
N GLN A 87 -9.52 -12.88 4.80
CA GLN A 87 -9.03 -11.51 4.89
C GLN A 87 -7.60 -11.34 4.40
N ASP A 88 -6.72 -12.29 4.72
CA ASP A 88 -5.33 -12.17 4.27
C ASP A 88 -5.22 -12.21 2.75
N GLY A 89 -5.98 -13.09 2.11
CA GLY A 89 -6.00 -13.14 0.64
C GLY A 89 -6.55 -11.85 0.03
N ARG A 90 -7.59 -11.27 0.63
CA ARG A 90 -8.15 -10.00 0.18
C ARG A 90 -7.15 -8.86 0.35
N ASN A 91 -6.45 -8.84 1.49
CA ASN A 91 -5.43 -7.84 1.75
C ASN A 91 -4.31 -7.92 0.71
N ARG A 92 -3.82 -9.12 0.43
CA ARG A 92 -2.75 -9.33 -0.55
C ARG A 92 -3.18 -8.94 -1.95
N ALA A 93 -4.42 -9.26 -2.33
CA ALA A 93 -4.95 -8.89 -3.64
C ALA A 93 -5.02 -7.36 -3.79
N MET A 94 -5.44 -6.67 -2.74
CA MET A 94 -5.54 -5.22 -2.79
C MET A 94 -4.16 -4.58 -2.83
N ILE A 95 -3.21 -5.09 -2.03
CA ILE A 95 -1.83 -4.62 -2.09
C ILE A 95 -1.28 -4.81 -3.50
N GLY A 96 -1.55 -5.96 -4.12
CA GLY A 96 -1.09 -6.23 -5.48
C GLY A 96 -1.61 -5.23 -6.49
N ARG A 97 -2.89 -4.86 -6.40
CA ARG A 97 -3.47 -3.86 -7.29
C ARG A 97 -2.80 -2.50 -7.12
N TYR A 98 -2.60 -2.10 -5.88
CA TYR A 98 -1.96 -0.81 -5.60
C TYR A 98 -0.51 -0.80 -6.10
N ILE A 99 0.25 -1.84 -5.79
CA ILE A 99 1.67 -1.92 -6.15
C ILE A 99 1.84 -2.00 -7.68
N THR A 100 0.96 -2.71 -8.37
CA THR A 100 1.00 -2.77 -9.82
C THR A 100 0.77 -1.38 -10.42
N ALA A 101 -0.21 -0.65 -9.90
CA ALA A 101 -0.48 0.71 -10.37
C ALA A 101 0.70 1.64 -10.07
N LEU A 102 1.30 1.50 -8.90
CA LEU A 102 2.46 2.32 -8.54
C LEU A 102 3.64 2.03 -9.46
N SER A 103 3.89 0.75 -9.74
CA SER A 103 4.94 0.35 -10.67
C SER A 103 4.72 0.95 -12.06
N ASN A 104 3.49 0.89 -12.56
CA ASN A 104 3.16 1.43 -13.87
C ASN A 104 3.37 2.96 -13.91
N LEU A 105 2.95 3.65 -12.87
CA LEU A 105 3.10 5.11 -12.82
C LEU A 105 4.54 5.54 -12.65
N ALA A 106 5.32 4.77 -11.89
CA ALA A 106 6.74 5.08 -11.68
C ALA A 106 7.61 4.64 -12.86
N GLY A 107 7.11 3.75 -13.70
CA GLY A 107 7.83 3.28 -14.87
C GLY A 107 8.94 2.28 -14.56
N VAL A 108 8.90 1.63 -13.40
CA VAL A 108 9.89 0.63 -13.00
C VAL A 108 9.18 -0.55 -12.34
N PRO A 109 9.77 -1.75 -12.39
CA PRO A 109 9.16 -2.89 -11.73
C PRO A 109 9.24 -2.77 -10.21
N ALA A 110 8.26 -3.36 -9.54
CA ALA A 110 8.27 -3.53 -8.10
C ALA A 110 8.85 -4.91 -7.81
N VAL A 111 9.84 -4.98 -6.95
CA VAL A 111 10.47 -6.24 -6.59
C VAL A 111 10.18 -6.50 -5.11
N GLU A 112 9.44 -7.56 -4.85
CA GLU A 112 9.13 -7.88 -3.45
C GLU A 112 10.41 -8.28 -2.72
N VAL A 113 10.59 -7.74 -1.51
CA VAL A 113 11.76 -8.00 -0.69
C VAL A 113 11.32 -8.56 0.66
N ALA A 114 12.19 -9.35 1.26
CA ALA A 114 11.89 -9.92 2.56
C ALA A 114 11.93 -8.83 3.62
N ARG A 115 11.01 -8.89 4.57
CA ARG A 115 11.03 -8.03 5.74
C ARG A 115 12.05 -8.55 6.74
N SER A 116 12.77 -7.65 7.35
CA SER A 116 13.72 -8.00 8.39
C SER A 116 13.10 -7.90 9.76
#